data_7c14bc0d391ff15b08164764429bccdf
#
_entry.id   7c14bc0d391ff15b08164764429bccdf
#
_cell.length_a   1.000
_cell.length_b   1.000
_cell.length_c   1.000
_cell.angle_alpha   90.00
_cell.angle_beta   90.00
_cell.angle_gamma   90.00
#
_symmetry.space_group_name_H-M   'P 1'
#
loop_
_entity.id
_entity.type
_entity.pdbx_description
1 polymer ?
#
loop_
_entity_poly.entity_id
_entity_poly.type
_entity_poly.pdbx_seq_one_letter_code
_entity_poly.pdbx_strand_id
1 'polypeptide(L)'
;MPTSTAQDPAAVRHGIDGTNQRFEEVFNRGDAAGAAREVYTRDARILPPGAAMVQGRDSIAEFWAAAAQQMGIRRVELSTIDLQPLGEQAIEIGRARLTVSTGDEASAKYVVVWKQEDGRWRWDVDIWNMDSA
;
A
#
# COMPACT_ATOMS: atom_id res chain seq x y z
N MET A 1 30.05 12.08 5.25
CA MET A 1 29.34 11.84 5.24
C MET A 1 28.52 11.44 5.44
N PRO A 2 28.46 11.70 5.43
CA PRO A 2 27.56 11.44 5.50
C PRO A 2 26.88 10.81 5.23
N THR A 3 27.24 10.35 5.03
CA THR A 3 26.33 10.06 4.56
C THR A 3 25.19 10.18 5.11
N SER A 4 24.73 10.95 4.99
CA SER A 4 23.47 11.22 5.53
C SER A 4 22.45 10.20 5.09
N THR A 5 21.76 9.63 6.06
CA THR A 5 20.67 8.74 5.76
C THR A 5 19.40 9.52 5.48
N ALA A 6 19.39 10.81 5.82
CA ALA A 6 18.23 11.64 5.53
C ALA A 6 18.14 11.88 4.05
N GLN A 7 17.05 11.53 3.45
CA GLN A 7 16.84 11.70 2.03
C GLN A 7 16.13 13.01 1.74
N ASP A 8 16.39 13.54 0.56
CA ASP A 8 15.66 14.70 0.10
C ASP A 8 14.16 14.38 0.07
N PRO A 9 13.30 15.21 0.70
CA PRO A 9 11.87 14.93 0.70
C PRO A 9 11.26 14.73 -0.68
N ALA A 10 11.75 15.42 -1.69
CA ALA A 10 11.24 15.23 -3.04
C ALA A 10 11.60 13.85 -3.59
N ALA A 11 12.81 13.36 -3.27
CA ALA A 11 13.23 12.04 -3.71
C ALA A 11 12.43 10.96 -2.99
N VAL A 12 12.16 11.14 -1.71
CA VAL A 12 11.33 10.21 -0.94
C VAL A 12 9.93 10.15 -1.56
N ARG A 13 9.33 11.30 -1.82
CA ARG A 13 8.01 11.38 -2.42
C ARG A 13 7.96 10.69 -3.77
N HIS A 14 8.99 10.93 -4.58
CA HIS A 14 9.07 10.31 -5.89
C HIS A 14 9.11 8.79 -5.80
N GLY A 15 9.94 8.26 -4.88
CA GLY A 15 10.04 6.82 -4.70
C GLY A 15 8.74 6.19 -4.20
N ILE A 16 8.08 6.86 -3.28
CA ILE A 16 6.81 6.39 -2.73
C ILE A 16 5.72 6.44 -3.79
N ASP A 17 5.64 7.53 -4.54
CA ASP A 17 4.66 7.63 -5.63
C ASP A 17 4.87 6.52 -6.65
N GLY A 18 6.12 6.20 -6.97
CA GLY A 18 6.42 5.12 -7.91
C GLY A 18 5.92 3.76 -7.43
N THR A 19 6.12 3.47 -6.14
CA THR A 19 5.64 2.21 -5.57
C THR A 19 4.11 2.16 -5.56
N ASN A 20 3.45 3.25 -5.17
CA ASN A 20 1.99 3.30 -5.18
C ASN A 20 1.44 3.12 -6.59
N GLN A 21 2.05 3.75 -7.58
CA GLN A 21 1.64 3.58 -8.97
C GLN A 21 1.81 2.14 -9.44
N ARG A 22 2.90 1.50 -9.02
CA ARG A 22 3.13 0.11 -9.39
C ARG A 22 2.06 -0.81 -8.81
N PHE A 23 1.66 -0.55 -7.55
CA PHE A 23 0.58 -1.31 -6.95
C PHE A 23 -0.70 -1.17 -7.78
N GLU A 24 -1.05 0.07 -8.14
CA GLU A 24 -2.23 0.32 -8.96
C GLU A 24 -2.16 -0.41 -10.30
N GLU A 25 -1.02 -0.32 -10.98
CA GLU A 25 -0.86 -0.94 -12.29
C GLU A 25 -1.07 -2.44 -12.24
N VAL A 26 -0.39 -3.11 -11.31
CA VAL A 26 -0.44 -4.56 -11.24
C VAL A 26 -1.79 -5.04 -10.73
N PHE A 27 -2.31 -4.37 -9.69
CA PHE A 27 -3.62 -4.70 -9.13
C PHE A 27 -4.72 -4.54 -10.19
N ASN A 28 -4.70 -3.43 -10.92
CA ASN A 28 -5.74 -3.11 -11.88
C ASN A 28 -5.66 -3.96 -13.15
N ARG A 29 -4.56 -4.67 -13.30
CA ARG A 29 -4.38 -5.66 -14.37
C ARG A 29 -5.03 -6.99 -14.01
N GLY A 30 -5.52 -7.12 -12.78
CA GLY A 30 -6.14 -8.34 -12.28
C GLY A 30 -5.22 -9.20 -11.44
N ASP A 31 -4.06 -8.69 -11.04
CA ASP A 31 -3.06 -9.47 -10.28
C ASP A 31 -2.85 -8.87 -8.90
N ALA A 32 -3.83 -9.03 -8.03
CA ALA A 32 -3.75 -8.49 -6.68
C ALA A 32 -2.59 -9.10 -5.89
N ALA A 33 -2.37 -10.40 -6.02
CA ALA A 33 -1.26 -11.05 -5.34
C ALA A 33 0.09 -10.53 -5.82
N GLY A 34 0.24 -10.37 -7.13
CA GLY A 34 1.48 -9.82 -7.70
C GLY A 34 1.72 -8.40 -7.26
N ALA A 35 0.67 -7.57 -7.20
CA ALA A 35 0.79 -6.21 -6.72
C ALA A 35 1.32 -6.19 -5.29
N ALA A 36 0.78 -7.03 -4.42
CA ALA A 36 1.23 -7.12 -3.03
C ALA A 36 2.69 -7.53 -2.95
N ARG A 37 3.08 -8.52 -3.74
CA ARG A 37 4.47 -8.99 -3.71
C ARG A 37 5.47 -7.93 -4.15
N GLU A 38 5.05 -7.00 -4.99
CA GLU A 38 5.96 -5.95 -5.45
C GLU A 38 6.09 -4.79 -4.48
N VAL A 39 5.10 -4.54 -3.63
CA VAL A 39 5.11 -3.33 -2.82
C VAL A 39 5.35 -3.52 -1.33
N TYR A 40 5.05 -4.69 -0.78
CA TYR A 40 5.25 -4.92 0.65
C TYR A 40 6.67 -5.40 0.95
N THR A 41 7.18 -5.05 2.14
CA THR A 41 8.44 -5.63 2.62
C THR A 41 8.22 -7.11 2.93
N ARG A 42 9.31 -7.85 3.06
CA ARG A 42 9.24 -9.28 3.35
C ARG A 42 8.44 -9.58 4.61
N ASP A 43 8.67 -8.80 5.65
CA ASP A 43 8.06 -9.03 6.97
C ASP A 43 6.93 -8.06 7.27
N ALA A 44 6.34 -7.47 6.24
CA ALA A 44 5.28 -6.49 6.39
C ALA A 44 4.09 -7.04 7.17
N ARG A 45 3.32 -6.11 7.71
CA ARG A 45 2.09 -6.43 8.44
C ARG A 45 0.97 -5.58 7.90
N ILE A 46 -0.19 -6.19 7.73
CA ILE A 46 -1.40 -5.43 7.41
C ILE A 46 -2.42 -5.62 8.51
N LEU A 47 -3.18 -4.56 8.75
CA LEU A 47 -4.22 -4.53 9.77
C LEU A 47 -5.54 -4.18 9.09
N PRO A 48 -6.19 -5.19 8.48
CA PRO A 48 -7.41 -4.93 7.72
C PRO A 48 -8.60 -4.70 8.63
N PRO A 49 -9.60 -3.95 8.16
CA PRO A 49 -10.81 -3.72 8.95
C PRO A 49 -11.57 -5.03 9.14
N GLY A 50 -11.99 -5.27 10.38
CA GLY A 50 -12.84 -6.42 10.69
C GLY A 50 -12.16 -7.76 10.61
N ALA A 51 -10.82 -7.80 10.55
CA ALA A 51 -10.08 -9.05 10.44
C ALA A 51 -8.80 -8.99 11.27
N ALA A 52 -8.20 -10.13 11.52
CA ALA A 52 -6.96 -10.19 12.27
C ALA A 52 -5.79 -9.68 11.44
N MET A 53 -4.73 -9.25 12.13
CA MET A 53 -3.50 -8.83 11.48
C MET A 53 -2.92 -9.98 10.66
N VAL A 54 -2.41 -9.65 9.49
CA VAL A 54 -1.72 -10.61 8.62
C VAL A 54 -0.26 -10.20 8.54
N GLN A 55 0.64 -11.12 8.70
CA GLN A 55 2.08 -10.84 8.68
C GLN A 55 2.77 -11.68 7.63
N GLY A 56 3.72 -11.04 6.93
CA GLY A 56 4.53 -11.69 5.91
C GLY A 56 3.98 -11.45 4.51
N ARG A 57 4.90 -11.17 3.60
CA ARG A 57 4.54 -10.76 2.24
C ARG A 57 3.70 -11.82 1.50
N ASP A 58 4.04 -13.09 1.67
CA ASP A 58 3.30 -14.14 0.97
C ASP A 58 1.87 -14.27 1.51
N SER A 59 1.72 -14.20 2.83
CA SER A 59 0.38 -14.24 3.44
C SER A 59 -0.44 -13.01 3.05
N ILE A 60 0.21 -11.86 2.95
CA ILE A 60 -0.45 -10.64 2.53
C ILE A 60 -0.90 -10.75 1.07
N ALA A 61 -0.07 -11.34 0.21
CA ALA A 61 -0.44 -11.56 -1.18
C ALA A 61 -1.68 -12.45 -1.29
N GLU A 62 -1.76 -13.51 -0.48
CA GLU A 62 -2.93 -14.38 -0.46
C GLU A 62 -4.16 -13.65 0.06
N PHE A 63 -3.98 -12.80 1.07
CA PHE A 63 -5.08 -11.98 1.59
C PHE A 63 -5.67 -11.10 0.48
N TRP A 64 -4.82 -10.39 -0.26
CA TRP A 64 -5.30 -9.48 -1.29
C TRP A 64 -5.95 -10.23 -2.45
N ALA A 65 -5.42 -11.39 -2.82
CA ALA A 65 -6.05 -12.20 -3.87
C ALA A 65 -7.46 -12.60 -3.47
N ALA A 66 -7.63 -13.05 -2.22
CA ALA A 66 -8.94 -13.45 -1.73
C ALA A 66 -9.89 -12.26 -1.59
N ALA A 67 -9.40 -11.15 -1.05
CA ALA A 67 -10.22 -9.96 -0.86
C ALA A 67 -10.70 -9.39 -2.20
N ALA A 68 -9.80 -9.32 -3.17
CA ALA A 68 -10.15 -8.80 -4.50
C ALA A 68 -11.23 -9.66 -5.15
N GLN A 69 -11.11 -10.97 -4.99
CA GLN A 69 -12.09 -11.90 -5.58
C GLN A 69 -13.43 -11.81 -4.85
N GLN A 70 -13.42 -11.83 -3.52
CA GLN A 70 -14.64 -11.84 -2.73
C GLN A 70 -15.42 -10.53 -2.87
N MET A 71 -14.72 -9.40 -2.92
CA MET A 71 -15.35 -8.10 -3.06
C MET A 71 -15.56 -7.69 -4.51
N GLY A 72 -14.95 -8.44 -5.43
CA GLY A 72 -15.04 -8.10 -6.84
C GLY A 72 -14.33 -6.80 -7.18
N ILE A 73 -13.19 -6.51 -6.52
CA ILE A 73 -12.46 -5.27 -6.74
C ILE A 73 -11.82 -5.31 -8.13
N ARG A 74 -12.18 -4.34 -8.97
CA ARG A 74 -11.64 -4.24 -10.33
C ARG A 74 -10.59 -3.18 -10.46
N ARG A 75 -10.68 -2.14 -9.63
CA ARG A 75 -9.78 -1.00 -9.78
C ARG A 75 -9.52 -0.39 -8.41
N VAL A 76 -8.28 0.00 -8.18
CA VAL A 76 -7.89 0.75 -7.00
C VAL A 76 -7.16 2.00 -7.45
N GLU A 77 -7.46 3.13 -6.79
CA GLU A 77 -6.76 4.39 -7.00
C GLU A 77 -6.31 4.90 -5.64
N LEU A 78 -5.04 5.24 -5.55
CA LEU A 78 -4.44 5.72 -4.30
C LEU A 78 -4.11 7.19 -4.42
N SER A 79 -4.38 7.96 -3.36
CA SER A 79 -4.07 9.38 -3.30
C SER A 79 -3.40 9.69 -1.97
N THR A 80 -2.22 10.28 -2.00
CA THR A 80 -1.52 10.68 -0.79
C THR A 80 -2.11 11.98 -0.27
N ILE A 81 -2.50 11.98 1.01
CA ILE A 81 -3.00 13.19 1.68
C ILE A 81 -1.85 13.90 2.38
N ASP A 82 -1.00 13.13 3.07
CA ASP A 82 0.12 13.68 3.82
C ASP A 82 1.25 12.66 3.82
N LEU A 83 2.47 13.14 3.72
CA LEU A 83 3.66 12.30 3.74
C LEU A 83 4.70 12.93 4.64
N GLN A 84 5.15 12.17 5.64
CA GLN A 84 6.14 12.63 6.59
C GLN A 84 7.38 11.74 6.52
N PRO A 85 8.47 12.24 5.93
CA PRO A 85 9.72 11.47 5.92
C PRO A 85 10.33 11.44 7.32
N LEU A 86 10.85 10.29 7.71
CA LEU A 86 11.45 10.07 9.02
C LEU A 86 12.75 9.28 8.85
N GLY A 87 13.75 9.88 8.20
CA GLY A 87 15.01 9.21 7.94
C GLY A 87 14.85 8.07 6.94
N GLU A 88 15.08 6.85 7.38
CA GLU A 88 14.97 5.68 6.53
C GLU A 88 13.54 5.13 6.46
N GLN A 89 12.62 5.81 7.13
CA GLN A 89 11.22 5.45 7.12
C GLN A 89 10.40 6.65 6.68
N ALA A 90 9.13 6.43 6.44
CA ALA A 90 8.20 7.51 6.16
C ALA A 90 6.81 7.07 6.59
N ILE A 91 5.96 8.04 6.91
CA ILE A 91 4.56 7.78 7.24
C ILE A 91 3.71 8.48 6.21
N GLU A 92 2.81 7.73 5.59
CA GLU A 92 1.88 8.27 4.60
C GLU A 92 0.46 8.12 5.13
N ILE A 93 -0.32 9.20 5.02
CA ILE A 93 -1.76 9.15 5.20
C ILE A 93 -2.35 9.31 3.80
N GLY A 94 -3.25 8.40 3.42
CA GLY A 94 -3.79 8.43 2.08
C GLY A 94 -5.24 7.99 2.01
N ARG A 95 -5.76 8.05 0.81
CA ARG A 95 -7.11 7.62 0.50
C ARG A 95 -7.05 6.62 -0.65
N ALA A 96 -7.86 5.57 -0.54
CA ALA A 96 -8.02 4.61 -1.61
C ALA A 96 -9.45 4.67 -2.12
N ARG A 97 -9.61 4.65 -3.43
CA ARG A 97 -10.93 4.50 -4.06
C ARG A 97 -10.95 3.14 -4.74
N LEU A 98 -11.98 2.38 -4.42
CA LEU A 98 -12.14 1.04 -4.97
C LEU A 98 -13.35 1.02 -5.87
N THR A 99 -13.20 0.41 -7.06
CA THR A 99 -14.32 0.17 -7.96
C THR A 99 -14.54 -1.32 -8.01
N VAL A 100 -15.77 -1.75 -7.74
CA VAL A 100 -16.10 -3.17 -7.73
C VAL A 100 -16.81 -3.56 -9.02
N SER A 101 -17.04 -4.87 -9.20
CA SER A 101 -17.53 -5.42 -10.46
C SER A 101 -18.90 -4.90 -10.87
N THR A 102 -19.70 -4.44 -9.92
CA THR A 102 -21.01 -3.85 -10.23
C THR A 102 -20.90 -2.40 -10.73
N GLY A 103 -19.70 -1.81 -10.66
CA GLY A 103 -19.50 -0.41 -10.98
C GLY A 103 -19.60 0.50 -9.76
N ASP A 104 -20.02 -0.02 -8.61
CA ASP A 104 -20.09 0.76 -7.39
C ASP A 104 -18.69 1.11 -6.90
N GLU A 105 -18.59 2.26 -6.21
CA GLU A 105 -17.34 2.72 -5.64
C GLU A 105 -17.39 2.74 -4.13
N ALA A 106 -16.26 2.47 -3.51
CA ALA A 106 -16.09 2.57 -2.07
C ALA A 106 -14.80 3.32 -1.81
N SER A 107 -14.73 4.00 -0.68
CA SER A 107 -13.55 4.77 -0.30
C SER A 107 -13.03 4.27 1.04
N ALA A 108 -11.72 4.33 1.18
CA ALA A 108 -11.03 3.99 2.42
C ALA A 108 -9.95 5.03 2.68
N LYS A 109 -9.57 5.16 3.94
CA LYS A 109 -8.40 5.94 4.33
C LYS A 109 -7.40 4.99 4.93
N TYR A 110 -6.13 5.33 4.79
CA TYR A 110 -5.08 4.43 5.25
C TYR A 110 -3.89 5.19 5.82
N VAL A 111 -3.13 4.47 6.64
CA VAL A 111 -1.81 4.90 7.08
C VAL A 111 -0.84 3.79 6.70
N VAL A 112 0.23 4.16 6.02
CA VAL A 112 1.31 3.23 5.68
C VAL A 112 2.60 3.73 6.30
N VAL A 113 3.28 2.83 7.02
CA VAL A 113 4.65 3.06 7.44
C VAL A 113 5.54 2.46 6.36
N TRP A 114 6.36 3.30 5.77
CA TRP A 114 7.23 2.94 4.65
C TRP A 114 8.63 2.61 5.15
N LYS A 115 9.25 1.63 4.53
CA LYS A 115 10.67 1.31 4.73
C LYS A 115 11.34 1.08 3.39
N GLN A 116 12.65 1.23 3.38
CA GLN A 116 13.41 0.84 2.21
C GLN A 116 13.86 -0.62 2.35
N GLU A 117 13.72 -1.37 1.28
CA GLU A 117 14.15 -2.75 1.21
C GLU A 117 14.65 -3.00 -0.22
N ASP A 118 15.85 -3.50 -0.36
CA ASP A 118 16.46 -3.74 -1.66
C ASP A 118 16.53 -2.46 -2.50
N GLY A 119 16.79 -1.33 -1.84
CA GLY A 119 16.93 -0.03 -2.52
C GLY A 119 15.63 0.60 -2.95
N ARG A 120 14.51 0.08 -2.52
CA ARG A 120 13.19 0.59 -2.90
C ARG A 120 12.38 0.93 -1.70
N TRP A 121 11.51 1.94 -1.85
CA TRP A 121 10.49 2.25 -0.84
C TRP A 121 9.39 1.21 -0.92
N ARG A 122 9.05 0.59 0.22
CA ARG A 122 8.02 -0.45 0.29
C ARG A 122 7.14 -0.25 1.49
N TRP A 123 5.95 -0.79 1.42
CA TRP A 123 4.97 -0.74 2.51
C TRP A 123 5.38 -1.75 3.57
N ASP A 124 5.60 -1.29 4.80
CA ASP A 124 6.00 -2.16 5.90
C ASP A 124 4.87 -2.42 6.88
N VAL A 125 4.09 -1.40 7.22
CA VAL A 125 2.86 -1.54 8.02
C VAL A 125 1.76 -0.81 7.28
N ASP A 126 0.62 -1.45 7.14
CA ASP A 126 -0.49 -0.91 6.37
C ASP A 126 -1.79 -1.15 7.13
N ILE A 127 -2.43 -0.07 7.55
CA ILE A 127 -3.71 -0.14 8.24
C ILE A 127 -4.71 0.74 7.48
N TRP A 128 -5.92 0.22 7.31
CA TRP A 128 -6.94 1.00 6.63
C TRP A 128 -8.32 0.78 7.24
N ASN A 129 -9.20 1.72 6.99
CA ASN A 129 -10.60 1.67 7.39
C ASN A 129 -11.45 2.16 6.24
N MET A 130 -12.63 1.59 6.11
CA MET A 130 -13.58 2.08 5.12
C MET A 130 -14.20 3.38 5.61
N ASP A 131 -14.56 4.26 4.67
CA ASP A 131 -15.15 5.55 5.03
C ASP A 131 -16.59 5.42 5.51
N SER A 132 -17.27 4.36 5.06
CA SER A 132 -18.63 4.10 5.52
C SER A 132 -18.75 2.65 5.95
N ALA A 133 -19.69 2.43 6.83
CA ALA A 133 -19.89 1.10 7.39
C ALA A 133 -20.43 0.11 6.35
#